data_ab809aada1cb55e983abcb8220ad6e61
#
_entry.id   ab809aada1cb55e983abcb8220ad6e61
#
_cell.length_a   1.000
_cell.length_b   1.000
_cell.length_c   1.000
_cell.angle_alpha   90.00
_cell.angle_beta   90.00
_cell.angle_gamma   90.00
#
_symmetry.space_group_name_H-M   'P 1'
#
loop_
_entity.id
_entity.type
_entity.pdbx_description
1 polymer ?
#
loop_
_entity_poly.entity_id
_entity_poly.type
_entity_poly.pdbx_seq_one_letter_code
_entity_poly.pdbx_strand_id
1 'polypeptide(L)'
;MNTAKTAIVTGASHGIGQMTALKLAAAGYDLAICCQKDMTALSAVAKQITANGRNCLAMQCDVGDSAQVADFFSQIQITYPHIDLLINNAGISYVGLLQDMSDDEWTAIVNSNLSSVFYSCRAVIPTMLAQQYGKIINITSVWGEI
;
A
#
# COMPACT_ATOMS: atom_id res chain seq x y z
N MET A 1 -9.62 -19.86 -17.60
CA MET A 1 -9.23 -19.97 -16.20
C MET A 1 -9.44 -18.61 -15.56
N ASN A 2 -10.25 -18.52 -14.51
CA ASN A 2 -10.48 -17.24 -13.82
C ASN A 2 -9.23 -16.94 -13.00
N THR A 3 -8.35 -16.09 -13.52
CA THR A 3 -7.16 -15.63 -12.76
C THR A 3 -7.66 -14.81 -11.57
N ALA A 4 -7.18 -15.13 -10.37
CA ALA A 4 -7.53 -14.37 -9.19
C ALA A 4 -7.14 -12.89 -9.39
N LYS A 5 -7.99 -11.97 -8.95
CA LYS A 5 -7.68 -10.53 -8.96
C LYS A 5 -6.58 -10.22 -7.96
N THR A 6 -5.75 -9.24 -8.25
CA THR A 6 -4.67 -8.81 -7.36
C THR A 6 -4.91 -7.39 -6.86
N ALA A 7 -4.75 -7.21 -5.56
CA ALA A 7 -4.80 -5.90 -4.91
C ALA A 7 -3.50 -5.59 -4.17
N ILE A 8 -3.10 -4.33 -4.23
CA ILE A 8 -1.96 -3.78 -3.48
C ILE A 8 -2.52 -2.90 -2.36
N VAL A 9 -2.04 -3.08 -1.13
CA VAL A 9 -2.42 -2.24 0.02
C VAL A 9 -1.16 -1.78 0.74
N THR A 10 -0.91 -0.48 0.75
CA THR A 10 0.20 0.10 1.50
C THR A 10 -0.21 0.37 2.96
N GLY A 11 0.75 0.25 3.90
CA GLY A 11 0.47 0.46 5.32
C GLY A 11 -0.47 -0.58 5.92
N ALA A 12 -0.30 -1.86 5.55
CA ALA A 12 -1.24 -2.93 5.86
C ALA A 12 -0.95 -3.69 7.17
N SER A 13 0.01 -3.26 7.97
CA SER A 13 0.33 -3.93 9.25
C SER A 13 -0.73 -3.73 10.33
N HIS A 14 -1.47 -2.61 10.31
CA HIS A 14 -2.45 -2.23 11.32
C HIS A 14 -3.65 -1.49 10.73
N GLY A 15 -4.68 -1.31 11.57
CA GLY A 15 -5.78 -0.38 11.35
C GLY A 15 -6.54 -0.59 10.04
N ILE A 16 -6.78 0.51 9.31
CA ILE A 16 -7.58 0.50 8.07
C ILE A 16 -6.91 -0.36 7.00
N GLY A 17 -5.60 -0.26 6.83
CA GLY A 17 -4.87 -1.03 5.81
C GLY A 17 -4.95 -2.54 6.06
N GLN A 18 -4.76 -2.98 7.31
CA GLN A 18 -4.92 -4.38 7.72
C GLN A 18 -6.33 -4.90 7.41
N MET A 19 -7.35 -4.19 7.88
CA MET A 19 -8.74 -4.61 7.68
C MET A 19 -9.13 -4.62 6.20
N THR A 20 -8.64 -3.67 5.44
CA THR A 20 -8.83 -3.60 3.98
C THR A 20 -8.21 -4.82 3.29
N ALA A 21 -6.96 -5.15 3.61
CA ALA A 21 -6.28 -6.32 3.04
C ALA A 21 -7.03 -7.62 3.36
N LEU A 22 -7.44 -7.81 4.61
CA LEU A 22 -8.20 -9.01 5.02
C LEU A 22 -9.57 -9.11 4.34
N LYS A 23 -10.29 -8.00 4.18
CA LYS A 23 -11.58 -7.98 3.48
C LYS A 23 -11.42 -8.25 1.99
N LEU A 24 -10.38 -7.73 1.34
CA LEU A 24 -10.07 -8.02 -0.06
C LEU A 24 -9.70 -9.50 -0.25
N ALA A 25 -8.93 -10.09 0.66
CA ALA A 25 -8.64 -11.53 0.64
C ALA A 25 -9.93 -12.36 0.74
N ALA A 26 -10.85 -12.01 1.65
CA ALA A 26 -12.15 -12.66 1.77
C ALA A 26 -13.02 -12.47 0.51
N ALA A 27 -12.85 -11.38 -0.22
CA ALA A 27 -13.50 -11.12 -1.50
C ALA A 27 -12.82 -11.81 -2.71
N GLY A 28 -11.77 -12.61 -2.47
CA GLY A 28 -11.12 -13.44 -3.50
C GLY A 28 -9.90 -12.80 -4.17
N TYR A 29 -9.37 -11.70 -3.65
CA TYR A 29 -8.15 -11.08 -4.15
C TYR A 29 -6.91 -11.77 -3.60
N ASP A 30 -5.90 -11.94 -4.42
CA ASP A 30 -4.52 -12.12 -3.98
C ASP A 30 -3.94 -10.75 -3.60
N LEU A 31 -3.01 -10.71 -2.64
CA LEU A 31 -2.58 -9.46 -2.03
C LEU A 31 -1.07 -9.23 -2.16
N ALA A 32 -0.69 -7.97 -2.44
CA ALA A 32 0.63 -7.45 -2.14
C ALA A 32 0.48 -6.38 -1.05
N ILE A 33 1.16 -6.55 0.06
CA ILE A 33 1.05 -5.68 1.22
C ILE A 33 2.42 -5.23 1.71
N CYS A 34 2.50 -4.00 2.21
CA CYS A 34 3.74 -3.50 2.79
C CYS A 34 3.52 -2.69 4.06
N CYS A 35 4.59 -2.54 4.83
CA CYS A 35 4.69 -1.63 5.95
C CYS A 35 6.12 -1.08 6.07
N GLN A 36 6.28 0.05 6.76
CA GLN A 36 7.60 0.65 6.97
C GLN A 36 8.43 -0.08 8.03
N LYS A 37 7.83 -0.47 9.15
CA LYS A 37 8.58 -0.93 10.35
C LYS A 37 8.10 -2.28 10.89
N ASP A 38 6.82 -2.47 11.10
CA ASP A 38 6.31 -3.61 11.85
C ASP A 38 6.07 -4.84 10.95
N MET A 39 7.16 -5.49 10.57
CA MET A 39 7.11 -6.72 9.78
C MET A 39 6.50 -7.90 10.54
N THR A 40 6.53 -7.89 11.88
CA THR A 40 5.88 -8.93 12.69
C THR A 40 4.36 -8.87 12.53
N ALA A 41 3.78 -7.67 12.67
CA ALA A 41 2.36 -7.47 12.45
C ALA A 41 1.97 -7.72 10.98
N LEU A 42 2.77 -7.24 10.02
CA LEU A 42 2.50 -7.49 8.60
C LEU A 42 2.51 -8.99 8.26
N SER A 43 3.46 -9.74 8.81
CA SER A 43 3.55 -11.18 8.62
C SER A 43 2.35 -11.93 9.22
N ALA A 44 1.80 -11.45 10.34
CA ALA A 44 0.57 -11.98 10.91
C ALA A 44 -0.64 -11.76 9.98
N VAL A 45 -0.73 -10.59 9.35
CA VAL A 45 -1.75 -10.30 8.33
C VAL A 45 -1.59 -11.21 7.11
N ALA A 46 -0.37 -11.37 6.61
CA ALA A 46 -0.10 -12.26 5.48
C ALA A 46 -0.50 -13.72 5.77
N LYS A 47 -0.23 -14.22 6.99
CA LYS A 47 -0.67 -15.56 7.41
C LYS A 47 -2.20 -15.71 7.41
N GLN A 48 -2.93 -14.69 7.83
CA GLN A 48 -4.39 -14.71 7.78
C GLN A 48 -4.93 -14.71 6.34
N ILE A 49 -4.29 -13.94 5.44
CA ILE A 49 -4.63 -13.93 4.01
C ILE A 49 -4.40 -15.31 3.39
N THR A 50 -3.26 -15.95 3.68
CA THR A 50 -2.95 -17.28 3.14
C THR A 50 -3.83 -18.37 3.74
N ALA A 51 -4.22 -18.25 5.00
CA ALA A 51 -5.20 -19.15 5.62
C ALA A 51 -6.58 -19.08 4.95
N ASN A 52 -6.93 -17.97 4.34
CA ASN A 52 -8.12 -17.79 3.52
C ASN A 52 -7.96 -18.31 2.07
N GLY A 53 -6.88 -19.01 1.77
CA GLY A 53 -6.60 -19.58 0.45
C GLY A 53 -6.19 -18.56 -0.61
N ARG A 54 -5.67 -17.40 -0.22
CA ARG A 54 -5.16 -16.37 -1.13
C ARG A 54 -3.65 -16.27 -1.08
N ASN A 55 -3.03 -15.89 -2.22
CA ASN A 55 -1.60 -15.60 -2.23
C ASN A 55 -1.35 -14.23 -1.59
N CYS A 56 -0.22 -14.08 -0.89
CA CYS A 56 0.15 -12.82 -0.28
C CYS A 56 1.67 -12.60 -0.38
N LEU A 57 2.04 -11.51 -1.07
CA LEU A 57 3.39 -10.94 -1.02
C LEU A 57 3.42 -9.88 0.08
N ALA A 58 4.22 -10.08 1.11
CA ALA A 58 4.39 -9.13 2.20
C ALA A 58 5.84 -8.65 2.24
N MET A 59 6.07 -7.34 2.13
CA MET A 59 7.41 -6.75 2.10
C MET A 59 7.52 -5.54 3.02
N GLN A 60 8.73 -5.33 3.54
CA GLN A 60 9.07 -4.04 4.15
C GLN A 60 9.27 -3.01 3.03
N CYS A 61 8.62 -1.86 3.17
CA CYS A 61 8.76 -0.75 2.23
C CYS A 61 8.40 0.56 2.93
N ASP A 62 9.33 1.48 2.94
CA ASP A 62 9.03 2.88 3.22
C ASP A 62 8.45 3.49 1.94
N VAL A 63 7.15 3.76 1.94
CA VAL A 63 6.47 4.33 0.77
C VAL A 63 6.90 5.76 0.45
N GLY A 64 7.52 6.46 1.41
CA GLY A 64 8.14 7.77 1.21
C GLY A 64 9.48 7.73 0.47
N ASP A 65 10.05 6.55 0.27
CA ASP A 65 11.31 6.31 -0.45
C ASP A 65 11.02 5.74 -1.85
N SER A 66 11.32 6.51 -2.88
CA SER A 66 11.03 6.13 -4.27
C SER A 66 11.76 4.86 -4.73
N ALA A 67 12.96 4.58 -4.20
CA ALA A 67 13.73 3.39 -4.55
C ALA A 67 13.10 2.13 -3.93
N GLN A 68 12.68 2.20 -2.67
CA GLN A 68 11.97 1.09 -2.01
C GLN A 68 10.61 0.81 -2.66
N VAL A 69 9.88 1.86 -3.06
CA VAL A 69 8.63 1.69 -3.82
C VAL A 69 8.90 1.01 -5.17
N ALA A 70 9.94 1.41 -5.90
CA ALA A 70 10.30 0.79 -7.17
C ALA A 70 10.65 -0.70 -7.00
N ASP A 71 11.39 -1.07 -5.95
CA ASP A 71 11.69 -2.47 -5.65
C ASP A 71 10.42 -3.27 -5.31
N PHE A 72 9.57 -2.74 -4.43
CA PHE A 72 8.30 -3.38 -4.06
C PHE A 72 7.41 -3.65 -5.28
N PHE A 73 7.23 -2.66 -6.16
CA PHE A 73 6.44 -2.84 -7.37
C PHE A 73 7.09 -3.79 -8.38
N SER A 74 8.42 -3.82 -8.46
CA SER A 74 9.14 -4.82 -9.27
C SER A 74 8.84 -6.24 -8.80
N GLN A 75 8.88 -6.50 -7.49
CA GLN A 75 8.53 -7.81 -6.93
C GLN A 75 7.07 -8.19 -7.16
N ILE A 76 6.16 -7.21 -7.10
CA ILE A 76 4.74 -7.43 -7.41
C ILE A 76 4.57 -7.88 -8.86
N GLN A 77 5.21 -7.19 -9.81
CA GLN A 77 5.11 -7.51 -11.25
C GLN A 77 5.70 -8.89 -11.59
N ILE A 78 6.72 -9.34 -10.86
CA ILE A 78 7.26 -10.70 -10.99
C ILE A 78 6.29 -11.74 -10.43
N THR A 79 5.61 -11.42 -9.33
CA THR A 79 4.77 -12.37 -8.58
C THR A 79 3.37 -12.50 -9.17
N TYR A 80 2.80 -11.40 -9.64
CA TYR A 80 1.41 -11.34 -10.10
C TYR A 80 1.32 -10.87 -11.56
N PRO A 81 0.58 -11.63 -12.41
CA PRO A 81 0.45 -11.29 -13.84
C PRO A 81 -0.44 -10.07 -14.09
N HIS A 82 -1.32 -9.73 -13.15
CA HIS A 82 -2.26 -8.63 -13.25
C HIS A 82 -2.35 -7.87 -11.93
N ILE A 83 -2.61 -6.56 -12.01
CA ILE A 83 -2.84 -5.69 -10.85
C ILE A 83 -4.17 -4.99 -11.07
N ASP A 84 -5.19 -5.37 -10.31
CA ASP A 84 -6.56 -4.85 -10.47
C ASP A 84 -6.84 -3.63 -9.60
N LEU A 85 -6.16 -3.53 -8.45
CA LEU A 85 -6.46 -2.52 -7.45
C LEU A 85 -5.19 -2.08 -6.72
N LEU A 86 -4.99 -0.76 -6.62
CA LEU A 86 -4.01 -0.14 -5.73
C LEU A 86 -4.76 0.66 -4.65
N ILE A 87 -4.46 0.40 -3.39
CA ILE A 87 -4.94 1.19 -2.25
C ILE A 87 -3.76 1.87 -1.58
N ASN A 88 -3.63 3.16 -1.79
CA ASN A 88 -2.70 4.03 -1.10
C ASN A 88 -3.30 4.38 0.27
N ASN A 89 -2.91 3.62 1.29
CA ASN A 89 -3.42 3.78 2.66
C ASN A 89 -2.32 4.21 3.65
N ALA A 90 -1.06 3.93 3.35
CA ALA A 90 0.03 4.33 4.22
C ALA A 90 0.05 5.85 4.45
N GLY A 91 0.22 6.26 5.68
CA GLY A 91 0.31 7.66 6.05
C GLY A 91 0.73 7.82 7.50
N ILE A 92 1.25 8.97 7.82
CA ILE A 92 1.64 9.38 9.18
C ILE A 92 0.99 10.71 9.52
N SER A 93 0.88 11.02 10.80
CA SER A 93 0.39 12.30 11.29
C SER A 93 1.42 12.94 12.22
N TYR A 94 1.36 14.25 12.33
CA TYR A 94 2.07 15.04 13.34
C TYR A 94 1.06 15.59 14.33
N VAL A 95 1.40 15.54 15.60
CA VAL A 95 0.60 16.13 16.68
C VAL A 95 1.48 17.16 17.40
N GLY A 96 1.23 18.43 17.16
CA GLY A 96 1.99 19.55 17.73
C GLY A 96 1.59 20.87 17.11
N LEU A 97 2.25 21.94 17.56
CA LEU A 97 2.07 23.28 16.99
C LEU A 97 2.96 23.44 15.76
N LEU A 98 2.46 24.14 14.76
CA LEU A 98 3.18 24.31 13.49
C LEU A 98 4.57 24.94 13.68
N GLN A 99 4.72 25.91 14.58
CA GLN A 99 5.99 26.58 14.85
C GLN A 99 7.04 25.67 15.51
N ASP A 100 6.62 24.54 16.08
CA ASP A 100 7.49 23.56 16.74
C ASP A 100 7.87 22.38 15.82
N MET A 101 7.26 22.30 14.64
CA MET A 101 7.52 21.27 13.66
C MET A 101 8.89 21.47 13.00
N SER A 102 9.73 20.46 13.04
CA SER A 102 11.02 20.49 12.34
C SER A 102 10.88 20.26 10.84
N ASP A 103 11.89 20.68 10.07
CA ASP A 103 11.96 20.42 8.63
C ASP A 103 11.96 18.92 8.30
N ASP A 104 12.58 18.09 9.16
CA ASP A 104 12.60 16.63 9.01
C ASP A 104 11.20 16.02 9.21
N GLU A 105 10.46 16.48 10.21
CA GLU A 105 9.06 16.04 10.43
C GLU A 105 8.16 16.46 9.28
N TRP A 106 8.28 17.70 8.81
CA TRP A 106 7.59 18.16 7.61
C TRP A 106 7.89 17.27 6.40
N THR A 107 9.18 17.04 6.13
CA THR A 107 9.64 16.22 5.01
C THR A 107 9.11 14.79 5.11
N ALA A 108 9.15 14.20 6.31
CA ALA A 108 8.61 12.86 6.54
C ALA A 108 7.11 12.76 6.22
N ILE A 109 6.31 13.76 6.65
CA ILE A 109 4.88 13.81 6.36
C ILE A 109 4.60 13.95 4.87
N VAL A 110 5.27 14.88 4.20
CA VAL A 110 5.10 15.09 2.75
C VAL A 110 5.50 13.83 1.99
N ASN A 111 6.60 13.20 2.35
CA ASN A 111 7.05 11.97 1.69
C ASN A 111 6.08 10.81 1.91
N SER A 112 5.62 10.59 3.14
CA SER A 112 4.73 9.48 3.46
C SER A 112 3.31 9.67 2.96
N ASN A 113 2.77 10.90 2.97
CA ASN A 113 1.35 11.14 2.69
C ASN A 113 1.06 11.61 1.26
N LEU A 114 2.02 12.27 0.62
CA LEU A 114 1.85 12.84 -0.73
C LEU A 114 2.77 12.18 -1.76
N SER A 115 4.10 12.21 -1.54
CA SER A 115 5.06 11.65 -2.49
C SER A 115 4.86 10.14 -2.69
N SER A 116 4.48 9.42 -1.64
CA SER A 116 4.17 7.99 -1.70
C SER A 116 3.08 7.64 -2.70
N VAL A 117 2.01 8.46 -2.74
CA VAL A 117 0.91 8.29 -3.69
C VAL A 117 1.39 8.48 -5.12
N PHE A 118 2.21 9.51 -5.35
CA PHE A 118 2.83 9.74 -6.65
C PHE A 118 3.72 8.57 -7.06
N TYR A 119 4.59 8.08 -6.18
CA TYR A 119 5.51 6.97 -6.50
C TYR A 119 4.75 5.68 -6.82
N SER A 120 3.77 5.32 -6.02
CA SER A 120 2.95 4.11 -6.21
C SER A 120 2.09 4.20 -7.47
N CYS A 121 1.45 5.33 -7.72
CA CYS A 121 0.68 5.55 -8.95
C CYS A 121 1.57 5.46 -10.19
N ARG A 122 2.73 6.14 -10.18
CA ARG A 122 3.70 6.09 -11.27
C ARG A 122 4.18 4.67 -11.56
N ALA A 123 4.35 3.86 -10.53
CA ALA A 123 4.81 2.48 -10.66
C ALA A 123 3.74 1.54 -11.22
N VAL A 124 2.46 1.72 -10.85
CA VAL A 124 1.38 0.79 -11.24
C VAL A 124 0.72 1.14 -12.57
N ILE A 125 0.63 2.42 -12.92
CA ILE A 125 -0.09 2.92 -14.11
C ILE A 125 0.35 2.23 -15.40
N PRO A 126 1.64 2.02 -15.70
CA PRO A 126 2.03 1.33 -16.94
C PRO A 126 1.43 -0.07 -17.06
N THR A 127 1.40 -0.84 -15.97
CA THR A 127 0.77 -2.17 -15.94
C THR A 127 -0.73 -2.08 -16.16
N MET A 128 -1.42 -1.18 -15.48
CA MET A 128 -2.87 -0.98 -15.62
C MET A 128 -3.26 -0.51 -17.03
N LEU A 129 -2.45 0.35 -17.65
CA LEU A 129 -2.65 0.77 -19.04
C LEU A 129 -2.47 -0.39 -20.02
N ALA A 130 -1.42 -1.19 -19.86
CA ALA A 130 -1.16 -2.35 -20.73
C ALA A 130 -2.29 -3.39 -20.66
N GLN A 131 -2.89 -3.59 -19.50
CA GLN A 131 -4.02 -4.52 -19.30
C GLN A 131 -5.39 -3.87 -19.56
N GLN A 132 -5.44 -2.58 -19.87
CA GLN A 132 -6.67 -1.77 -20.11
C GLN A 132 -7.67 -1.83 -18.94
N TYR A 133 -7.21 -2.06 -17.75
CA TYR A 133 -8.00 -2.14 -16.54
C TYR A 133 -7.16 -1.85 -15.31
N GLY A 134 -7.74 -1.17 -14.33
CA GLY A 134 -7.16 -0.93 -13.02
C GLY A 134 -7.96 0.10 -12.24
N LYS A 135 -7.86 0.04 -10.93
CA LYS A 135 -8.45 1.05 -10.02
C LYS A 135 -7.41 1.49 -9.01
N ILE A 136 -7.41 2.77 -8.72
CA ILE A 136 -6.57 3.37 -7.68
C ILE A 136 -7.48 4.05 -6.67
N ILE A 137 -7.30 3.73 -5.40
CA ILE A 137 -8.02 4.34 -4.27
C ILE A 137 -6.98 4.98 -3.35
N ASN A 138 -7.15 6.26 -3.07
CA ASN A 138 -6.34 6.98 -2.10
C ASN A 138 -7.16 7.19 -0.82
N ILE A 139 -6.65 6.70 0.31
CA ILE A 139 -7.27 6.93 1.60
C ILE A 139 -6.88 8.33 2.06
N THR A 140 -7.87 9.17 2.24
CA THR A 140 -7.73 10.54 2.73
C THR A 140 -8.23 10.65 4.17
N SER A 141 -8.36 11.84 4.70
CA SER A 141 -8.82 12.07 6.06
C SER A 141 -9.90 13.13 6.10
N VAL A 142 -10.80 13.02 7.06
CA VAL A 142 -11.77 14.08 7.38
C VAL A 142 -11.10 15.40 7.80
N TRP A 143 -9.86 15.34 8.26
CA TRP A 143 -9.06 16.54 8.58
C TRP A 143 -8.69 17.38 7.35
N GLY A 144 -8.85 16.87 6.14
CA GLY A 144 -8.66 17.60 4.90
C GLY A 144 -9.84 18.49 4.50
N GLU A 145 -10.96 18.39 5.21
CA GLU A 145 -12.20 19.13 4.90
C GLU A 145 -12.48 20.28 5.88
N ILE A 146 -11.54 20.56 6.83
CA ILE A 146 -11.71 21.57 7.88
C ILE A 146 -10.91 22.83 7.54
#